data_aa5a5a9d9c146f343dff47c84cd6df5e
#
_entry.id   aa5a5a9d9c146f343dff47c84cd6df5e
#
_cell.length_a   1.000
_cell.length_b   1.000
_cell.length_c   1.000
_cell.angle_alpha   90.00
_cell.angle_beta   90.00
_cell.angle_gamma   90.00
#
_symmetry.space_group_name_H-M   'P 1'
#
loop_
_entity.id
_entity.type
_entity.pdbx_description
1 polymer ?
#
loop_
_entity_poly.entity_id
_entity_poly.type
_entity_poly.pdbx_seq_one_letter_code
_entity_poly.pdbx_strand_id
1 'polypeptide(L)'
;MRLPDPFTNADAPGFTGARLVDNNPVIYDEMPNGSVLRVDGAAQFWSLELTYPELFYMEFAVLSAAVMEAIRVGDTIDVLLPQYENYRVTGNPNSTVITAGQKGNQIVIQNASALNGRPNIGDLFKITGHSKVYKITSYTLNNASNSITLGLYPKLAKITDGTEKPIFNNILFEMVLVDDTIPTEDLDVNGMYQGFELTLRENVHAE
;
A
#
# COMPACT_ATOMS: atom_id res chain seq x y z
N MET A 1 -7.49 -0.22 11.50
CA MET A 1 -6.91 0.77 12.46
C MET A 1 -5.59 1.29 11.91
N ARG A 2 -5.27 2.60 12.06
CA ARG A 2 -3.99 3.14 11.57
C ARG A 2 -2.86 2.84 12.55
N LEU A 3 -1.73 2.33 12.03
CA LEU A 3 -0.50 2.16 12.80
C LEU A 3 -0.01 3.53 13.26
N PRO A 4 0.32 3.71 14.55
CA PRO A 4 0.88 4.96 15.04
C PRO A 4 2.15 5.34 14.26
N ASP A 5 2.19 6.57 13.77
CA ASP A 5 3.31 7.13 13.03
C ASP A 5 3.54 8.60 13.44
N PRO A 6 4.75 9.16 13.22
CA PRO A 6 5.07 10.53 13.62
C PRO A 6 4.20 11.62 12.96
N PHE A 7 3.49 11.32 11.86
CA PHE A 7 2.60 12.27 11.20
C PHE A 7 1.27 12.42 11.93
N THR A 8 0.84 11.38 12.63
CA THR A 8 -0.45 11.38 13.34
C THR A 8 -0.32 11.52 14.84
N ASN A 9 0.81 11.08 15.38
CA ASN A 9 1.11 11.16 16.81
C ASN A 9 2.59 11.47 16.99
N ALA A 10 2.90 12.64 17.55
CA ALA A 10 4.28 13.08 17.74
C ALA A 10 5.08 12.19 18.70
N ASP A 11 4.39 11.44 19.57
CA ASP A 11 5.00 10.50 20.51
C ASP A 11 5.19 9.09 19.91
N ALA A 12 4.67 8.85 18.70
CA ALA A 12 4.86 7.59 18.03
C ALA A 12 6.21 7.54 17.31
N PRO A 13 6.98 6.45 17.45
CA PRO A 13 8.26 6.32 16.78
C PRO A 13 8.08 6.09 15.29
N GLY A 14 9.06 6.59 14.53
CA GLY A 14 9.24 6.19 13.14
C GLY A 14 10.00 4.86 13.04
N PHE A 15 9.80 4.13 11.95
CA PHE A 15 10.61 2.95 11.66
C PHE A 15 11.95 3.36 11.05
N THR A 16 13.00 2.59 11.36
CA THR A 16 14.34 2.73 10.77
C THR A 16 14.43 2.04 9.42
N GLY A 17 13.60 1.03 9.20
CA GLY A 17 13.54 0.28 7.96
C GLY A 17 12.11 -0.11 7.60
N ALA A 18 11.81 -0.02 6.30
CA ALA A 18 10.57 -0.53 5.72
C ALA A 18 10.92 -1.27 4.43
N ARG A 19 10.62 -2.56 4.38
CA ARG A 19 10.85 -3.39 3.20
C ARG A 19 9.51 -3.82 2.62
N LEU A 20 9.20 -3.31 1.43
CA LEU A 20 8.01 -3.70 0.67
C LEU A 20 8.39 -4.82 -0.30
N VAL A 21 7.78 -5.99 -0.13
CA VAL A 21 8.03 -7.19 -0.95
C VAL A 21 6.83 -7.45 -1.84
N ASP A 22 7.10 -7.69 -3.12
CA ASP A 22 6.11 -8.11 -4.11
C ASP A 22 5.98 -9.64 -4.09
N ASN A 23 4.82 -10.13 -3.67
CA ASN A 23 4.51 -11.56 -3.71
C ASN A 23 3.55 -11.82 -4.87
N ASN A 24 4.11 -12.21 -6.00
CA ASN A 24 3.35 -12.58 -7.19
C ASN A 24 3.45 -14.09 -7.43
N PRO A 25 2.44 -14.88 -7.03
CA PRO A 25 2.43 -16.33 -7.26
C PRO A 25 2.21 -16.60 -8.75
N VAL A 26 3.29 -16.92 -9.44
CA VAL A 26 3.29 -17.27 -10.87
C VAL A 26 3.65 -18.74 -11.01
N ILE A 27 2.88 -19.45 -11.81
CA ILE A 27 3.20 -20.82 -12.20
C ILE A 27 3.95 -20.76 -13.52
N TYR A 28 5.13 -21.37 -13.54
CA TYR A 28 5.93 -21.56 -14.75
C TYR A 28 5.86 -23.01 -15.17
N ASP A 29 5.57 -23.24 -16.44
CA ASP A 29 5.66 -24.56 -17.05
C ASP A 29 6.56 -24.46 -18.28
N GLU A 30 7.58 -25.32 -18.33
CA GLU A 30 8.54 -25.36 -19.43
C GLU A 30 8.16 -26.50 -20.39
N MET A 31 7.85 -26.14 -21.61
CA MET A 31 7.51 -27.13 -22.64
C MET A 31 8.78 -27.78 -23.21
N PRO A 32 8.69 -29.01 -23.74
CA PRO A 32 9.85 -29.71 -24.32
C PRO A 32 10.56 -28.97 -25.46
N ASN A 33 9.90 -27.99 -26.06
CA ASN A 33 10.47 -27.14 -27.12
C ASN A 33 11.24 -25.92 -26.56
N GLY A 34 11.41 -25.82 -25.23
CA GLY A 34 12.07 -24.70 -24.55
C GLY A 34 11.20 -23.45 -24.41
N SER A 35 9.93 -23.48 -24.80
CA SER A 35 9.02 -22.36 -24.53
C SER A 35 8.52 -22.42 -23.09
N VAL A 36 8.43 -21.24 -22.46
CA VAL A 36 7.93 -21.09 -21.08
C VAL A 36 6.50 -20.58 -21.12
N LEU A 37 5.58 -21.36 -20.59
CA LEU A 37 4.22 -20.93 -20.30
C LEU A 37 4.20 -20.31 -18.92
N ARG A 38 3.81 -19.03 -18.86
CA ARG A 38 3.61 -18.33 -17.60
C ARG A 38 2.12 -18.16 -17.36
N VAL A 39 1.64 -18.68 -16.27
CA VAL A 39 0.26 -18.47 -15.82
C VAL A 39 0.30 -17.61 -14.56
N ASP A 40 -0.31 -16.44 -14.62
CA ASP A 40 -0.50 -15.62 -13.43
C ASP A 40 -1.44 -16.38 -12.48
N GLY A 41 -0.90 -16.73 -11.33
CA GLY A 41 -1.60 -17.49 -10.30
C GLY A 41 -2.62 -16.64 -9.54
N ALA A 42 -2.78 -16.91 -8.26
CA ALA A 42 -3.66 -16.20 -7.35
C ALA A 42 -3.31 -14.69 -7.27
N ALA A 43 -4.11 -13.94 -6.54
CA ALA A 43 -3.92 -12.50 -6.40
C ALA A 43 -2.51 -12.15 -5.86
N GLN A 44 -1.82 -11.26 -6.54
CA GLN A 44 -0.60 -10.64 -6.03
C GLN A 44 -0.92 -9.86 -4.74
N PHE A 45 0.00 -9.88 -3.79
CA PHE A 45 -0.11 -9.11 -2.55
C PHE A 45 1.24 -8.52 -2.13
N TRP A 46 1.19 -7.40 -1.43
CA TRP A 46 2.36 -6.80 -0.83
C TRP A 46 2.59 -7.38 0.57
N SER A 47 3.84 -7.71 0.89
CA SER A 47 4.28 -7.92 2.27
C SER A 47 5.15 -6.77 2.70
N LEU A 48 5.05 -6.41 3.96
CA LEU A 48 5.75 -5.30 4.55
C LEU A 48 6.46 -5.76 5.82
N GLU A 49 7.78 -5.56 5.84
CA GLU A 49 8.62 -5.79 7.00
C GLU A 49 9.03 -4.42 7.55
N LEU A 50 8.64 -4.12 8.77
CA LEU A 50 8.95 -2.87 9.45
C LEU A 50 9.92 -3.14 10.59
N THR A 51 11.01 -2.40 10.64
CA THR A 51 12.01 -2.46 11.73
C THR A 51 12.04 -1.12 12.43
N TYR A 52 11.96 -1.15 13.75
CA TYR A 52 12.01 0.05 14.58
C TYR A 52 13.37 0.20 15.25
N PRO A 53 13.75 1.44 15.67
CA PRO A 53 14.95 1.66 16.47
C PRO A 53 14.77 1.10 17.89
N GLU A 54 15.76 1.26 18.72
CA GLU A 54 15.59 1.13 20.17
C GLU A 54 14.54 2.14 20.65
N LEU A 55 13.56 1.66 21.42
CA LEU A 55 12.38 2.43 21.82
C LEU A 55 12.39 2.71 23.31
N PHE A 56 12.03 3.92 23.68
CA PHE A 56 11.67 4.22 25.07
C PHE A 56 10.33 3.60 25.41
N TYR A 57 10.08 3.38 26.69
CA TYR A 57 8.82 2.77 27.17
C TYR A 57 7.56 3.42 26.59
N MET A 58 7.52 4.75 26.53
CA MET A 58 6.34 5.47 26.03
C MET A 58 6.09 5.22 24.52
N GLU A 59 7.14 5.15 23.74
CA GLU A 59 7.07 4.87 22.29
C GLU A 59 6.67 3.41 22.05
N PHE A 60 7.30 2.48 22.77
CA PHE A 60 6.97 1.06 22.70
C PHE A 60 5.52 0.79 23.12
N ALA A 61 5.08 1.38 24.22
CA ALA A 61 3.73 1.18 24.72
C ALA A 61 2.64 1.59 23.73
N VAL A 62 2.84 2.68 23.00
CA VAL A 62 1.91 3.16 21.97
C VAL A 62 1.83 2.16 20.81
N LEU A 63 2.98 1.68 20.32
CA LEU A 63 3.02 0.70 19.22
C LEU A 63 2.45 -0.66 19.65
N SER A 64 2.92 -1.17 20.78
CA SER A 64 2.50 -2.47 21.31
C SER A 64 0.99 -2.49 21.57
N ALA A 65 0.45 -1.44 22.19
CA ALA A 65 -1.00 -1.34 22.42
C ALA A 65 -1.80 -1.32 21.10
N ALA A 66 -1.32 -0.63 20.08
CA ALA A 66 -1.97 -0.61 18.77
C ALA A 66 -1.98 -1.99 18.11
N VAL A 67 -0.85 -2.71 18.15
CA VAL A 67 -0.75 -4.08 17.61
C VAL A 67 -1.65 -5.04 18.38
N MET A 68 -1.63 -5.00 19.71
CA MET A 68 -2.49 -5.83 20.57
C MET A 68 -3.98 -5.56 20.30
N GLU A 69 -4.36 -4.31 20.09
CA GLU A 69 -5.74 -3.96 19.77
C GLU A 69 -6.16 -4.49 18.39
N ALA A 70 -5.28 -4.42 17.39
CA ALA A 70 -5.55 -5.00 16.07
C ALA A 70 -5.76 -6.53 16.17
N ILE A 71 -4.93 -7.23 16.93
CA ILE A 71 -5.07 -8.67 17.18
C ILE A 71 -6.39 -8.96 17.91
N ARG A 72 -6.70 -8.19 18.95
CA ARG A 72 -7.92 -8.39 19.76
C ARG A 72 -9.20 -8.22 18.94
N VAL A 73 -9.22 -7.26 18.03
CA VAL A 73 -10.41 -6.96 17.22
C VAL A 73 -10.43 -7.80 15.94
N GLY A 74 -9.28 -8.32 15.49
CA GLY A 74 -9.14 -9.01 14.20
C GLY A 74 -9.27 -8.05 13.02
N ASP A 75 -8.84 -6.79 13.20
CA ASP A 75 -8.97 -5.74 12.21
C ASP A 75 -7.69 -5.54 11.40
N THR A 76 -7.80 -4.80 10.30
CA THR A 76 -6.67 -4.39 9.48
C THR A 76 -5.88 -3.26 10.14
N ILE A 77 -4.58 -3.25 9.86
CA ILE A 77 -3.66 -2.18 10.24
C ILE A 77 -3.36 -1.35 8.99
N ASP A 78 -3.72 -0.08 9.03
CA ASP A 78 -3.39 0.87 7.96
C ASP A 78 -1.99 1.42 8.18
N VAL A 79 -1.09 1.17 7.24
CA VAL A 79 0.31 1.59 7.31
C VAL A 79 0.60 2.65 6.25
N LEU A 80 1.15 3.78 6.69
CA LEU A 80 1.69 4.80 5.80
C LEU A 80 3.19 4.56 5.64
N LEU A 81 3.63 4.23 4.43
CA LEU A 81 5.06 4.17 4.13
C LEU A 81 5.61 5.58 3.90
N PRO A 82 6.89 5.85 4.22
CA PRO A 82 7.56 7.06 3.80
C PRO A 82 7.49 7.13 2.28
N GLN A 83 6.70 8.05 1.79
CA GLN A 83 6.65 8.36 0.38
C GLN A 83 7.60 9.54 0.14
N TYR A 84 8.20 9.57 -1.04
CA TYR A 84 9.03 10.68 -1.44
C TYR A 84 8.31 12.00 -1.16
N GLU A 85 8.98 12.91 -0.47
CA GLU A 85 8.45 14.17 0.07
C GLU A 85 7.73 15.08 -0.93
N ASN A 86 7.90 14.81 -2.21
CA ASN A 86 7.27 15.62 -3.24
C ASN A 86 5.95 14.97 -3.67
N TYR A 87 4.87 15.50 -3.15
CA TYR A 87 3.54 15.26 -3.67
C TYR A 87 3.45 15.78 -5.11
N ARG A 88 3.72 14.90 -6.08
CA ARG A 88 3.81 15.28 -7.50
C ARG A 88 2.47 15.60 -8.11
N VAL A 89 1.41 15.00 -7.59
CA VAL A 89 0.04 15.23 -8.04
C VAL A 89 -0.69 15.95 -6.93
N THR A 90 -1.13 17.17 -7.24
CA THR A 90 -1.90 18.03 -6.37
C THR A 90 -3.21 18.40 -7.07
N GLY A 91 -3.97 19.36 -6.53
CA GLY A 91 -5.26 19.76 -7.06
C GLY A 91 -6.42 19.08 -6.36
N ASN A 92 -7.48 18.80 -7.09
CA ASN A 92 -8.70 18.21 -6.51
C ASN A 92 -9.03 16.84 -7.13
N PRO A 93 -8.49 15.74 -6.59
CA PRO A 93 -8.79 14.39 -7.08
C PRO A 93 -10.29 14.04 -7.01
N ASN A 94 -11.03 14.62 -6.08
CA ASN A 94 -12.47 14.38 -5.94
C ASN A 94 -13.29 14.92 -7.14
N SER A 95 -12.75 15.87 -7.88
CA SER A 95 -13.37 16.39 -9.11
C SER A 95 -13.09 15.53 -10.34
N THR A 96 -12.20 14.56 -10.24
CA THR A 96 -11.95 13.59 -11.32
C THR A 96 -13.02 12.50 -11.36
N VAL A 97 -13.12 11.80 -12.46
CA VAL A 97 -14.09 10.71 -12.66
C VAL A 97 -13.37 9.45 -13.15
N ILE A 98 -13.55 8.37 -12.40
CA ILE A 98 -13.21 7.02 -12.84
C ILE A 98 -14.51 6.39 -13.30
N THR A 99 -14.62 5.99 -14.58
CA THR A 99 -15.84 5.38 -15.10
C THR A 99 -15.98 3.95 -14.61
N ALA A 100 -17.22 3.50 -14.44
CA ALA A 100 -17.51 2.12 -14.07
C ALA A 100 -17.04 1.13 -15.16
N GLY A 101 -16.79 -0.11 -14.74
CA GLY A 101 -16.48 -1.22 -15.65
C GLY A 101 -14.99 -1.33 -16.05
N GLN A 102 -14.10 -0.51 -15.51
CA GLN A 102 -12.68 -0.64 -15.79
C GLN A 102 -12.08 -1.84 -15.06
N LYS A 103 -11.22 -2.58 -15.75
CA LYS A 103 -10.55 -3.80 -15.27
C LYS A 103 -9.19 -3.97 -15.96
N GLY A 104 -8.39 -4.89 -15.44
CA GLY A 104 -7.07 -5.21 -16.01
C GLY A 104 -5.97 -4.31 -15.48
N ASN A 105 -4.98 -4.02 -16.29
CA ASN A 105 -3.75 -3.34 -15.88
C ASN A 105 -3.70 -1.85 -16.24
N GLN A 106 -4.84 -1.27 -16.60
CA GLN A 106 -4.93 0.16 -16.92
C GLN A 106 -6.17 0.77 -16.29
N ILE A 107 -6.06 2.05 -15.96
CA ILE A 107 -7.18 2.87 -15.50
C ILE A 107 -7.20 4.20 -16.24
N VAL A 108 -8.39 4.64 -16.62
CA VAL A 108 -8.63 5.95 -17.24
C VAL A 108 -9.30 6.85 -16.23
N ILE A 109 -8.69 7.99 -15.98
CA ILE A 109 -9.18 9.05 -15.10
C ILE A 109 -9.58 10.22 -15.97
N GLN A 110 -10.85 10.56 -15.94
CA GLN A 110 -11.43 11.70 -16.66
C GLN A 110 -11.36 12.97 -15.83
N ASN A 111 -11.52 14.11 -16.50
CA ASN A 111 -11.39 15.44 -15.91
C ASN A 111 -9.98 15.67 -15.33
N ALA A 112 -8.96 15.35 -16.13
CA ALA A 112 -7.56 15.43 -15.75
C ALA A 112 -7.13 16.88 -15.38
N SER A 113 -7.79 17.90 -15.92
CA SER A 113 -7.54 19.31 -15.61
C SER A 113 -7.81 19.68 -14.14
N ALA A 114 -8.51 18.85 -13.39
CA ALA A 114 -8.69 19.02 -11.96
C ALA A 114 -7.41 18.69 -11.14
N LEU A 115 -6.45 18.00 -11.77
CA LEU A 115 -5.18 17.63 -11.17
C LEU A 115 -4.06 18.55 -11.65
N ASN A 116 -3.15 18.91 -10.75
CA ASN A 116 -1.92 19.62 -11.07
C ASN A 116 -0.74 18.68 -10.91
N GLY A 117 0.19 18.74 -11.88
CA GLY A 117 1.35 17.83 -11.91
C GLY A 117 1.01 16.48 -12.52
N ARG A 118 1.94 15.57 -12.42
CA ARG A 118 1.81 14.21 -12.93
C ARG A 118 2.56 13.22 -12.04
N PRO A 119 2.06 11.99 -11.88
CA PRO A 119 2.80 10.95 -11.19
C PRO A 119 4.00 10.50 -12.04
N ASN A 120 5.00 9.97 -11.38
CA ASN A 120 6.10 9.27 -12.02
C ASN A 120 5.80 7.77 -12.13
N ILE A 121 6.50 7.13 -13.07
CA ILE A 121 6.55 5.67 -13.15
C ILE A 121 7.23 5.17 -11.87
N GLY A 122 6.60 4.17 -11.22
CA GLY A 122 7.03 3.63 -9.94
C GLY A 122 6.35 4.24 -8.71
N ASP A 123 5.65 5.38 -8.86
CA ASP A 123 4.88 5.94 -7.75
C ASP A 123 3.75 5.00 -7.33
N LEU A 124 3.42 5.04 -6.05
CA LEU A 124 2.29 4.33 -5.50
C LEU A 124 0.98 5.02 -5.91
N PHE A 125 -0.06 4.23 -6.01
CA PHE A 125 -1.39 4.67 -6.40
C PHE A 125 -2.45 3.83 -5.70
N LYS A 126 -3.51 4.44 -5.23
CA LYS A 126 -4.67 3.75 -4.66
C LYS A 126 -5.96 4.36 -5.20
N ILE A 127 -7.03 3.61 -5.10
CA ILE A 127 -8.37 4.04 -5.50
C ILE A 127 -9.27 3.92 -4.28
N THR A 128 -10.13 4.89 -4.06
CA THR A 128 -11.11 4.80 -2.95
C THR A 128 -11.99 3.57 -3.12
N GLY A 129 -12.30 2.89 -2.02
CA GLY A 129 -13.10 1.66 -2.05
C GLY A 129 -12.34 0.39 -2.49
N HIS A 130 -11.03 0.52 -2.78
CA HIS A 130 -10.15 -0.63 -3.02
C HIS A 130 -9.15 -0.75 -1.86
N SER A 131 -8.98 -1.95 -1.32
CA SER A 131 -7.95 -2.26 -0.33
C SER A 131 -6.55 -2.28 -0.96
N LYS A 132 -6.49 -2.61 -2.25
CA LYS A 132 -5.25 -2.81 -3.01
C LYS A 132 -4.49 -1.52 -3.27
N VAL A 133 -3.16 -1.58 -3.09
CA VAL A 133 -2.22 -0.54 -3.51
C VAL A 133 -1.53 -0.97 -4.81
N TYR A 134 -1.41 -0.04 -5.73
CA TYR A 134 -0.84 -0.25 -7.06
C TYR A 134 0.45 0.56 -7.22
N LYS A 135 1.31 0.13 -8.16
CA LYS A 135 2.41 0.94 -8.71
C LYS A 135 2.07 1.39 -10.11
N ILE A 136 2.40 2.63 -10.42
CA ILE A 136 2.21 3.20 -11.76
C ILE A 136 3.32 2.71 -12.66
N THR A 137 2.97 2.07 -13.76
CA THR A 137 3.91 1.52 -14.75
C THR A 137 3.99 2.36 -16.03
N SER A 138 2.94 3.13 -16.32
CA SER A 138 2.92 4.06 -17.45
C SER A 138 1.96 5.23 -17.18
N TYR A 139 2.19 6.33 -17.90
CA TYR A 139 1.38 7.54 -17.84
C TYR A 139 1.16 8.07 -19.24
N THR A 140 -0.08 8.32 -19.60
CA THR A 140 -0.46 8.95 -20.88
C THR A 140 -1.53 10.01 -20.63
N LEU A 141 -1.23 11.25 -21.03
CA LEU A 141 -2.20 12.35 -20.99
C LEU A 141 -2.86 12.50 -22.36
N ASN A 142 -4.18 12.49 -22.38
CA ASN A 142 -4.96 12.80 -23.58
C ASN A 142 -5.67 14.16 -23.39
N ASN A 143 -5.08 15.19 -23.96
CA ASN A 143 -5.63 16.56 -23.86
C ASN A 143 -6.98 16.69 -24.58
N ALA A 144 -7.22 15.96 -25.66
CA ALA A 144 -8.45 16.05 -26.44
C ALA A 144 -9.67 15.54 -25.63
N SER A 145 -9.48 14.51 -24.82
CA SER A 145 -10.53 13.96 -23.95
C SER A 145 -10.42 14.40 -22.49
N ASN A 146 -9.47 15.29 -22.17
CA ASN A 146 -9.19 15.73 -20.80
C ASN A 146 -9.08 14.52 -19.84
N SER A 147 -8.28 13.52 -20.20
CA SER A 147 -8.15 12.29 -19.46
C SER A 147 -6.70 11.85 -19.30
N ILE A 148 -6.44 11.09 -18.24
CA ILE A 148 -5.17 10.42 -17.98
C ILE A 148 -5.41 8.92 -18.02
N THR A 149 -4.51 8.21 -18.70
CA THR A 149 -4.45 6.75 -18.63
C THR A 149 -3.22 6.36 -17.85
N LEU A 150 -3.41 5.59 -16.79
CA LEU A 150 -2.34 5.02 -15.96
C LEU A 150 -2.24 3.53 -16.24
N GLY A 151 -1.03 3.04 -16.51
CA GLY A 151 -0.72 1.61 -16.40
C GLY A 151 -0.48 1.27 -14.94
N LEU A 152 -1.01 0.15 -14.47
CA LEU A 152 -0.98 -0.28 -13.08
C LEU A 152 -0.33 -1.65 -12.94
N TYR A 153 0.39 -1.83 -11.84
CA TYR A 153 0.85 -3.12 -11.36
C TYR A 153 0.54 -3.24 -9.87
N PRO A 154 -0.06 -4.32 -9.43
CA PRO A 154 -0.68 -5.40 -10.22
C PRO A 154 -1.93 -4.92 -10.98
N LYS A 155 -2.61 -5.84 -11.65
CA LYS A 155 -3.92 -5.55 -12.27
C LYS A 155 -4.95 -5.14 -11.22
N LEU A 156 -5.96 -4.39 -11.64
CA LEU A 156 -7.08 -4.00 -10.78
C LEU A 156 -7.66 -5.24 -10.09
N ALA A 157 -7.70 -5.21 -8.76
CA ALA A 157 -8.23 -6.29 -7.93
C ALA A 157 -9.76 -6.38 -8.06
N LYS A 158 -10.41 -5.23 -8.25
CA LYS A 158 -11.86 -5.08 -8.37
C LYS A 158 -12.20 -4.27 -9.62
N ILE A 159 -13.34 -4.58 -10.23
CA ILE A 159 -13.89 -3.79 -11.33
C ILE A 159 -14.43 -2.49 -10.75
N THR A 160 -14.12 -1.35 -11.38
CA THR A 160 -14.59 -0.04 -10.93
C THR A 160 -16.11 0.09 -11.06
N ASP A 161 -16.75 0.74 -10.10
CA ASP A 161 -18.21 0.99 -10.09
C ASP A 161 -18.58 2.43 -10.50
N GLY A 162 -17.59 3.31 -10.61
CA GLY A 162 -17.78 4.71 -11.04
C GLY A 162 -17.89 5.71 -9.87
N THR A 163 -17.84 5.25 -8.64
CA THR A 163 -17.85 6.13 -7.45
C THR A 163 -16.44 6.42 -6.94
N GLU A 164 -15.48 5.66 -7.39
CA GLU A 164 -14.11 5.70 -6.93
C GLU A 164 -13.41 7.01 -7.32
N LYS A 165 -12.43 7.38 -6.50
CA LYS A 165 -11.54 8.52 -6.71
C LYS A 165 -10.08 8.07 -6.63
N PRO A 166 -9.19 8.69 -7.43
CA PRO A 166 -7.77 8.40 -7.38
C PRO A 166 -7.13 8.99 -6.13
N ILE A 167 -6.23 8.25 -5.52
CA ILE A 167 -5.42 8.64 -4.37
C ILE A 167 -3.96 8.57 -4.80
N PHE A 168 -3.28 9.73 -4.80
CA PHE A 168 -1.88 9.85 -5.18
C PHE A 168 -0.96 10.12 -3.99
N ASN A 169 -1.52 10.58 -2.88
CA ASN A 169 -0.76 11.01 -1.70
C ASN A 169 -1.30 10.32 -0.45
N ASN A 170 -0.46 10.16 0.56
CA ASN A 170 -0.83 9.54 1.84
C ASN A 170 -1.50 8.17 1.67
N ILE A 171 -0.90 7.33 0.81
CA ILE A 171 -1.45 6.04 0.47
C ILE A 171 -1.26 5.09 1.65
N LEU A 172 -2.38 4.64 2.21
CA LEU A 172 -2.40 3.69 3.31
C LEU A 172 -2.50 2.26 2.76
N PHE A 173 -1.58 1.41 3.18
CA PHE A 173 -1.66 -0.03 2.96
C PHE A 173 -2.55 -0.64 4.03
N GLU A 174 -3.60 -1.33 3.63
CA GLU A 174 -4.45 -2.12 4.51
C GLU A 174 -3.79 -3.48 4.73
N MET A 175 -3.21 -3.66 5.91
CA MET A 175 -2.38 -4.81 6.23
C MET A 175 -3.00 -5.67 7.33
N VAL A 176 -2.65 -6.94 7.35
CA VAL A 176 -2.90 -7.88 8.45
C VAL A 176 -1.57 -8.41 8.96
N LEU A 177 -1.49 -8.74 10.23
CA LEU A 177 -0.34 -9.42 10.80
C LEU A 177 -0.22 -10.84 10.20
N VAL A 178 1.00 -11.21 9.80
CA VAL A 178 1.25 -12.55 9.25
C VAL A 178 1.23 -13.60 10.35
N ASP A 179 1.79 -13.25 11.50
CA ASP A 179 1.80 -14.07 12.69
C ASP A 179 1.05 -13.31 13.79
N ASP A 180 0.07 -13.94 14.42
CA ASP A 180 -0.62 -13.39 15.60
C ASP A 180 0.32 -13.30 16.83
N THR A 181 1.61 -13.10 16.55
CA THR A 181 2.63 -13.01 17.58
C THR A 181 2.62 -11.60 18.16
N ILE A 182 2.27 -11.51 19.43
CA ILE A 182 2.43 -10.28 20.18
C ILE A 182 3.93 -9.93 20.17
N PRO A 183 4.30 -8.68 19.86
CA PRO A 183 5.69 -8.26 19.88
C PRO A 183 6.37 -8.60 21.20
N THR A 184 7.53 -9.23 21.12
CA THR A 184 8.29 -9.61 22.31
C THR A 184 8.81 -8.35 22.98
N GLU A 185 8.62 -8.27 24.30
CA GLU A 185 9.19 -7.21 25.12
C GLU A 185 10.63 -7.60 25.49
N ASP A 186 11.59 -7.13 24.70
CA ASP A 186 13.01 -7.32 24.97
C ASP A 186 13.62 -6.03 25.50
N LEU A 187 13.97 -6.03 26.78
CA LEU A 187 14.51 -4.87 27.51
C LEU A 187 16.02 -5.03 27.70
N ASP A 188 16.76 -4.02 27.30
CA ASP A 188 18.18 -3.93 27.62
C ASP A 188 18.42 -3.49 29.08
N VAL A 189 19.68 -3.49 29.48
CA VAL A 189 20.09 -3.05 30.84
C VAL A 189 19.82 -1.56 31.11
N ASN A 190 19.59 -0.76 30.08
CA ASN A 190 19.27 0.66 30.17
C ASN A 190 17.76 0.92 30.19
N GLY A 191 16.94 -0.13 30.10
CA GLY A 191 15.49 -0.03 30.07
C GLY A 191 14.92 0.40 28.72
N MET A 192 15.66 0.20 27.63
CA MET A 192 15.20 0.44 26.27
C MET A 192 14.70 -0.87 25.64
N TYR A 193 13.63 -0.78 24.89
CA TYR A 193 13.05 -1.91 24.14
C TYR A 193 13.79 -2.04 22.82
N GLN A 194 14.25 -3.25 22.53
CA GLN A 194 15.04 -3.57 21.33
C GLN A 194 14.32 -4.55 20.41
N GLY A 195 14.71 -4.53 19.13
CA GLY A 195 14.31 -5.57 18.18
C GLY A 195 12.83 -5.59 17.82
N PHE A 196 12.12 -4.47 17.93
CA PHE A 196 10.73 -4.42 17.54
C PHE A 196 10.59 -4.48 16.03
N GLU A 197 10.02 -5.57 15.54
CA GLU A 197 9.79 -5.81 14.12
C GLU A 197 8.34 -6.25 13.89
N LEU A 198 7.77 -5.80 12.79
CA LEU A 198 6.43 -6.20 12.35
C LEU A 198 6.50 -6.76 10.94
N THR A 199 5.96 -7.96 10.75
CA THR A 199 5.74 -8.56 9.44
C THR A 199 4.26 -8.53 9.11
N LEU A 200 3.93 -7.83 8.05
CA LEU A 200 2.56 -7.53 7.64
C LEU A 200 2.32 -8.03 6.22
N ARG A 201 1.09 -8.40 5.93
CA ARG A 201 0.64 -8.78 4.60
C ARG A 201 -0.57 -7.94 4.20
N GLU A 202 -0.60 -7.49 2.95
CA GLU A 202 -1.73 -6.75 2.41
C GLU A 202 -3.01 -7.60 2.47
N ASN A 203 -4.06 -7.01 3.02
CA ASN A 203 -5.37 -7.63 3.05
C ASN A 203 -6.04 -7.45 1.69
N VAL A 204 -5.86 -8.43 0.82
CA VAL A 204 -6.53 -8.46 -0.48
C VAL A 204 -7.86 -9.16 -0.31
N HIS A 205 -8.94 -8.40 -0.21
CA HIS A 205 -10.28 -8.99 -0.28
C HIS A 205 -10.49 -9.57 -1.67
N ALA A 206 -10.63 -10.88 -1.74
CA ALA A 206 -11.19 -11.53 -2.92
C ALA A 206 -12.69 -11.22 -2.92
N GLU A 207 -13.11 -10.24 -3.72
CA GLU A 207 -14.51 -9.96 -4.03
C GLU A 207 -14.94 -10.64 -5.32
#